data_477d4a13afee057174b3c37b07173bed
#
_entry.id   477d4a13afee057174b3c37b07173bed
#
_cell.length_a   1.000
_cell.length_b   1.000
_cell.length_c   1.000
_cell.angle_alpha   90.00
_cell.angle_beta   90.00
_cell.angle_gamma   90.00
#
_symmetry.space_group_name_H-M   'P 1'
#
loop_
_entity.id
_entity.type
_entity.pdbx_description
1 polymer ?
#
loop_
_entity_poly.entity_id
_entity_poly.type
_entity_poly.pdbx_seq_one_letter_code
_entity_poly.pdbx_strand_id
1 'polypeptide(L)'
;MCSLSFFSLFFMSTLIFILGIYYLMIDYSVFIEWELFNLNGSMVVMTLILDWMSLIFLSFVMYISSLVIYYSEDYMSNEKNINRFIMIVLMFILSMGFLIISPNLISILLGWDGLGLVSYCLVIYYQNVKSYSAGMLTALSNRIGDVAILISIAWMLNFGSWNYIYYYDFIVNSFEMKIITMLIVLAAMTKSAQIPFSSWLPAAMAAPTPVSALVHSSTLVTAGVYLLIRFSPMLNTYNCSWFLLFIGCLTMFMAGLGANLEFDLKKIIALSTLSQLGLMMSILAMGYPKLAFFHLLAHALFKALLFMCAGSMIHNLKDSQDIRFMGSIVNFMPLTSVCFNVSSLSLCGMPFLAGFYSKDLILEMVCLSWINCLIFFLYFFSTGLTASYSFRLFYYSMSGDNSFYSSFSFDDKGFYISFGMIALLFISVFSGSLLSWLVFPIPYMIVLPFYLKFLTITVVILGSYFGYLISNSSFSYNLFSFDMLSSFSFLGSMWFMPFLSTNFISYLPLKFGYYSSKSFDYSWGEMLGGQGLYSLFIYMINYIQSWYDSNFKIYLLTFIFWMFILIVLFSL
;
A
#
# COMPACT_ATOMS: atom_id res chain seq x y z
N MET A 1 -24.73 12.32 -9.68
CA MET A 1 -23.33 12.08 -10.03
C MET A 1 -22.96 10.60 -9.96
N CYS A 2 -23.28 9.86 -8.90
CA CYS A 2 -22.95 8.44 -8.77
C CYS A 2 -23.43 7.59 -9.94
N SER A 3 -24.71 7.68 -10.30
CA SER A 3 -25.29 6.93 -11.41
C SER A 3 -24.67 7.28 -12.76
N LEU A 4 -24.44 8.56 -13.02
CA LEU A 4 -23.83 9.01 -14.28
C LEU A 4 -22.37 8.52 -14.41
N SER A 5 -21.57 8.63 -13.36
CA SER A 5 -20.22 8.11 -13.36
C SER A 5 -20.17 6.58 -13.43
N PHE A 6 -21.13 5.88 -12.82
CA PHE A 6 -21.27 4.44 -12.94
C PHE A 6 -21.48 4.03 -14.41
N PHE A 7 -22.49 4.57 -15.08
CA PHE A 7 -22.80 4.20 -16.47
C PHE A 7 -21.64 4.55 -17.42
N SER A 8 -21.02 5.72 -17.26
CA SER A 8 -19.90 6.12 -18.12
C SER A 8 -18.71 5.17 -17.98
N LEU A 9 -18.29 4.87 -16.75
CA LEU A 9 -17.14 3.96 -16.49
C LEU A 9 -17.46 2.52 -16.88
N PHE A 10 -18.69 2.05 -16.64
CA PHE A 10 -19.10 0.70 -17.01
C PHE A 10 -19.08 0.52 -18.53
N PHE A 11 -19.64 1.47 -19.28
CA PHE A 11 -19.62 1.43 -20.75
C PHE A 11 -18.19 1.49 -21.30
N MET A 12 -17.34 2.40 -20.78
CA MET A 12 -15.94 2.46 -21.18
C MET A 12 -15.16 1.19 -20.84
N SER A 13 -15.43 0.57 -19.68
CA SER A 13 -14.77 -0.69 -19.31
C SER A 13 -15.08 -1.83 -20.26
N THR A 14 -16.34 -1.97 -20.71
CA THR A 14 -16.75 -3.02 -21.67
C THR A 14 -16.14 -2.79 -23.05
N LEU A 15 -16.11 -1.55 -23.53
CA LEU A 15 -15.46 -1.23 -24.82
C LEU A 15 -13.97 -1.54 -24.81
N ILE A 16 -13.26 -1.11 -23.77
CA ILE A 16 -11.81 -1.33 -23.64
C ILE A 16 -11.52 -2.83 -23.48
N PHE A 17 -12.39 -3.59 -22.79
CA PHE A 17 -12.22 -5.04 -22.66
C PHE A 17 -12.32 -5.74 -24.02
N ILE A 18 -13.33 -5.39 -24.83
CA ILE A 18 -13.49 -5.94 -26.18
C ILE A 18 -12.28 -5.60 -27.07
N LEU A 19 -11.80 -4.37 -27.02
CA LEU A 19 -10.57 -3.96 -27.72
C LEU A 19 -9.34 -4.75 -27.21
N GLY A 20 -9.23 -4.99 -25.92
CA GLY A 20 -8.14 -5.77 -25.33
C GLY A 20 -8.14 -7.22 -25.82
N ILE A 21 -9.31 -7.85 -25.93
CA ILE A 21 -9.45 -9.20 -26.53
C ILE A 21 -9.05 -9.16 -28.00
N TYR A 22 -9.51 -8.17 -28.75
CA TYR A 22 -9.16 -8.03 -30.18
C TYR A 22 -7.65 -7.92 -30.39
N TYR A 23 -6.95 -7.12 -29.57
CA TYR A 23 -5.49 -6.98 -29.63
C TYR A 23 -4.75 -8.26 -29.22
N LEU A 24 -5.33 -9.02 -28.29
CA LEU A 24 -4.78 -10.31 -27.88
C LEU A 24 -4.90 -11.36 -29.00
N MET A 25 -6.01 -11.34 -29.77
CA MET A 25 -6.24 -12.28 -30.87
C MET A 25 -5.28 -12.06 -32.06
N ILE A 26 -4.86 -10.81 -32.29
CA ILE A 26 -4.02 -10.43 -33.45
C ILE A 26 -2.55 -10.27 -33.03
N ASP A 27 -2.22 -10.29 -31.73
CA ASP A 27 -0.91 -9.94 -31.17
C ASP A 27 -0.44 -8.54 -31.61
N TYR A 28 -1.37 -7.57 -31.65
CA TYR A 28 -1.11 -6.22 -32.11
C TYR A 28 -0.83 -5.28 -30.93
N SER A 29 0.17 -4.42 -31.08
CA SER A 29 0.49 -3.37 -30.13
C SER A 29 0.64 -2.02 -30.83
N VAL A 30 -0.01 -0.99 -30.31
CA VAL A 30 0.08 0.38 -30.82
C VAL A 30 0.90 1.22 -29.87
N PHE A 31 1.87 1.92 -30.42
CA PHE A 31 2.73 2.84 -29.70
C PHE A 31 2.53 4.24 -30.26
N ILE A 32 2.04 5.17 -29.44
CA ILE A 32 1.76 6.55 -29.82
C ILE A 32 2.69 7.46 -29.06
N GLU A 33 3.49 8.26 -29.76
CA GLU A 33 4.38 9.25 -29.16
C GLU A 33 3.86 10.66 -29.47
N TRP A 34 3.70 11.44 -28.42
CA TRP A 34 3.37 12.85 -28.54
C TRP A 34 4.51 13.68 -27.94
N GLU A 35 5.24 14.37 -28.81
CA GLU A 35 6.33 15.24 -28.41
C GLU A 35 5.78 16.47 -27.68
N LEU A 36 6.26 16.70 -26.43
CA LEU A 36 5.92 17.86 -25.63
C LEU A 36 6.94 18.98 -25.85
N PHE A 37 8.23 18.68 -25.74
CA PHE A 37 9.31 19.60 -26.00
C PHE A 37 10.63 18.86 -26.23
N ASN A 38 11.57 19.53 -26.89
CA ASN A 38 12.89 18.99 -27.20
C ASN A 38 13.97 19.80 -26.46
N LEU A 39 14.87 19.11 -25.74
CA LEU A 39 15.96 19.70 -25.00
C LEU A 39 17.29 19.13 -25.51
N ASN A 40 18.08 19.95 -26.22
CA ASN A 40 19.43 19.59 -26.66
C ASN A 40 19.56 18.22 -27.36
N GLY A 41 18.57 17.84 -28.17
CA GLY A 41 18.54 16.56 -28.89
C GLY A 41 17.86 15.40 -28.13
N SER A 42 17.50 15.57 -26.86
CA SER A 42 16.63 14.63 -26.15
C SER A 42 15.18 15.09 -26.19
N MET A 43 14.29 14.23 -26.69
CA MET A 43 12.86 14.53 -26.82
C MET A 43 12.13 14.09 -25.55
N VAL A 44 11.41 15.01 -24.90
CA VAL A 44 10.44 14.68 -23.86
C VAL A 44 9.11 14.40 -24.53
N VAL A 45 8.73 13.13 -24.57
CA VAL A 45 7.52 12.66 -25.23
C VAL A 45 6.54 12.09 -24.22
N MET A 46 5.27 12.34 -24.42
CA MET A 46 4.22 11.60 -23.75
C MET A 46 3.88 10.39 -24.63
N THR A 47 4.19 9.22 -24.12
CA THR A 47 4.02 7.97 -24.86
C THR A 47 2.84 7.20 -24.32
N LEU A 48 2.09 6.58 -25.21
CA LEU A 48 0.95 5.74 -24.90
C LEU A 48 1.16 4.37 -25.57
N ILE A 49 1.08 3.30 -24.78
CA ILE A 49 1.12 1.93 -25.29
C ILE A 49 -0.26 1.29 -25.13
N LEU A 50 -0.81 0.81 -26.23
CA LEU A 50 -2.04 0.06 -26.28
C LEU A 50 -1.72 -1.37 -26.71
N ASP A 51 -1.57 -2.25 -25.76
CA ASP A 51 -1.41 -3.68 -25.93
C ASP A 51 -2.45 -4.45 -25.09
N TRP A 52 -2.55 -5.73 -25.29
CA TRP A 52 -3.55 -6.56 -24.60
C TRP A 52 -3.43 -6.47 -23.07
N MET A 53 -2.21 -6.37 -22.52
CA MET A 53 -2.01 -6.26 -21.06
C MET A 53 -2.52 -4.92 -20.52
N SER A 54 -2.20 -3.79 -21.18
CA SER A 54 -2.65 -2.47 -20.75
C SER A 54 -4.16 -2.33 -20.83
N LEU A 55 -4.77 -2.80 -21.94
CA LEU A 55 -6.20 -2.67 -22.15
C LEU A 55 -7.03 -3.55 -21.20
N ILE A 56 -6.63 -4.82 -21.02
CA ILE A 56 -7.33 -5.69 -20.07
C ILE A 56 -7.22 -5.15 -18.65
N PHE A 57 -6.05 -4.74 -18.20
CA PHE A 57 -5.90 -4.21 -16.84
C PHE A 57 -6.70 -2.93 -16.64
N LEU A 58 -6.66 -2.01 -17.60
CA LEU A 58 -7.44 -0.77 -17.54
C LEU A 58 -8.94 -1.05 -17.49
N SER A 59 -9.44 -2.00 -18.30
CA SER A 59 -10.85 -2.39 -18.28
C SER A 59 -11.31 -2.93 -16.93
N PHE A 60 -10.49 -3.77 -16.28
CA PHE A 60 -10.77 -4.28 -14.93
C PHE A 60 -10.80 -3.17 -13.87
N VAL A 61 -9.85 -2.25 -13.93
CA VAL A 61 -9.81 -1.10 -13.01
C VAL A 61 -11.07 -0.25 -13.17
N MET A 62 -11.47 0.07 -14.41
CA MET A 62 -12.69 0.85 -14.67
C MET A 62 -13.97 0.08 -14.27
N TYR A 63 -14.00 -1.24 -14.47
CA TYR A 63 -15.12 -2.07 -14.06
C TYR A 63 -15.31 -2.09 -12.55
N ILE A 64 -14.23 -2.40 -11.80
CA ILE A 64 -14.27 -2.41 -10.32
C ILE A 64 -14.66 -1.02 -9.81
N SER A 65 -14.07 0.03 -10.35
CA SER A 65 -14.34 1.40 -9.90
C SER A 65 -15.78 1.83 -10.18
N SER A 66 -16.39 1.42 -11.29
CA SER A 66 -17.80 1.70 -11.57
C SER A 66 -18.70 1.11 -10.50
N LEU A 67 -18.50 -0.16 -10.15
CA LEU A 67 -19.30 -0.85 -9.13
C LEU A 67 -19.07 -0.29 -7.72
N VAL A 68 -17.84 0.09 -7.40
CA VAL A 68 -17.52 0.73 -6.11
C VAL A 68 -18.19 2.11 -5.99
N ILE A 69 -18.23 2.91 -7.05
CA ILE A 69 -18.93 4.20 -7.04
C ILE A 69 -20.44 3.99 -6.85
N TYR A 70 -21.01 2.99 -7.51
CA TYR A 70 -22.41 2.66 -7.34
C TYR A 70 -22.74 2.18 -5.92
N TYR A 71 -21.90 1.33 -5.35
CA TYR A 71 -21.96 0.90 -3.95
C TYR A 71 -21.86 2.08 -2.96
N SER A 72 -21.04 3.09 -3.28
CA SER A 72 -20.81 4.24 -2.40
C SER A 72 -22.05 5.15 -2.24
N GLU A 73 -23.04 5.06 -3.11
CA GLU A 73 -24.29 5.84 -3.02
C GLU A 73 -25.06 5.53 -1.74
N ASP A 74 -25.23 4.24 -1.41
CA ASP A 74 -25.88 3.82 -0.15
C ASP A 74 -24.93 3.94 1.04
N TYR A 75 -23.66 3.50 0.88
CA TYR A 75 -22.71 3.47 1.99
C TYR A 75 -22.40 4.86 2.56
N MET A 76 -22.29 5.88 1.70
CA MET A 76 -21.98 7.27 2.07
C MET A 76 -23.24 8.16 2.12
N SER A 77 -24.44 7.59 2.23
CA SER A 77 -25.71 8.33 2.22
C SER A 77 -25.81 9.41 3.33
N ASN A 78 -25.15 9.16 4.46
CA ASN A 78 -25.12 10.11 5.59
C ASN A 78 -24.12 11.27 5.41
N GLU A 79 -23.23 11.21 4.42
CA GLU A 79 -22.21 12.21 4.18
C GLU A 79 -22.73 13.39 3.36
N LYS A 80 -22.45 14.61 3.83
CA LYS A 80 -22.90 15.84 3.16
C LYS A 80 -22.22 16.11 1.81
N ASN A 81 -20.99 15.64 1.63
CA ASN A 81 -20.11 15.99 0.49
C ASN A 81 -19.82 14.80 -0.43
N ILE A 82 -20.82 13.98 -0.74
CA ILE A 82 -20.66 12.79 -1.60
C ILE A 82 -20.11 13.12 -3.00
N ASN A 83 -20.49 14.27 -3.57
CA ASN A 83 -19.99 14.70 -4.88
C ASN A 83 -18.47 14.95 -4.87
N ARG A 84 -17.94 15.54 -3.80
CA ARG A 84 -16.49 15.70 -3.60
C ARG A 84 -15.79 14.36 -3.54
N PHE A 85 -16.35 13.40 -2.84
CA PHE A 85 -15.82 12.04 -2.75
C PHE A 85 -15.70 11.40 -4.14
N ILE A 86 -16.77 11.44 -4.93
CA ILE A 86 -16.80 10.85 -6.28
C ILE A 86 -15.78 11.52 -7.21
N MET A 87 -15.64 12.85 -7.18
CA MET A 87 -14.66 13.55 -8.01
C MET A 87 -13.23 13.13 -7.68
N ILE A 88 -12.89 12.95 -6.40
CA ILE A 88 -11.56 12.48 -6.00
C ILE A 88 -11.35 11.03 -6.47
N VAL A 89 -12.37 10.18 -6.39
CA VAL A 89 -12.29 8.79 -6.90
C VAL A 89 -12.10 8.78 -8.42
N LEU A 90 -12.77 9.63 -9.18
CA LEU A 90 -12.58 9.74 -10.63
C LEU A 90 -11.17 10.20 -11.00
N MET A 91 -10.61 11.18 -10.26
CA MET A 91 -9.21 11.60 -10.44
C MET A 91 -8.23 10.47 -10.13
N PHE A 92 -8.55 9.62 -9.16
CA PHE A 92 -7.75 8.43 -8.86
C PHE A 92 -7.75 7.43 -10.03
N ILE A 93 -8.91 7.16 -10.63
CA ILE A 93 -9.03 6.27 -11.80
C ILE A 93 -8.25 6.82 -12.99
N LEU A 94 -8.34 8.12 -13.22
CA LEU A 94 -7.61 8.80 -14.30
C LEU A 94 -6.09 8.68 -14.11
N SER A 95 -5.58 8.92 -12.90
CA SER A 95 -4.14 8.78 -12.61
C SER A 95 -3.65 7.34 -12.78
N MET A 96 -4.48 6.35 -12.43
CA MET A 96 -4.18 4.94 -12.67
C MET A 96 -4.15 4.61 -14.17
N GLY A 97 -5.08 5.18 -14.94
CA GLY A 97 -5.10 5.04 -16.40
C GLY A 97 -3.82 5.55 -17.06
N PHE A 98 -3.33 6.71 -16.65
CA PHE A 98 -2.05 7.24 -17.14
C PHE A 98 -0.87 6.31 -16.82
N LEU A 99 -0.83 5.73 -15.62
CA LEU A 99 0.23 4.81 -15.24
C LEU A 99 0.21 3.52 -16.08
N ILE A 100 -0.98 2.97 -16.35
CA ILE A 100 -1.12 1.70 -17.09
C ILE A 100 -0.70 1.85 -18.55
N ILE A 101 -1.08 2.96 -19.18
CA ILE A 101 -0.88 3.17 -20.62
C ILE A 101 0.53 3.70 -20.92
N SER A 102 1.26 4.25 -19.96
CA SER A 102 2.54 4.91 -20.22
C SER A 102 3.74 3.95 -20.21
N PRO A 103 4.52 3.86 -21.29
CA PRO A 103 5.76 3.08 -21.37
C PRO A 103 7.03 3.91 -21.14
N ASN A 104 6.93 5.17 -20.84
CA ASN A 104 8.05 6.08 -20.59
C ASN A 104 8.15 6.39 -19.09
N LEU A 105 9.37 6.46 -18.52
CA LEU A 105 9.56 6.73 -17.12
C LEU A 105 9.01 8.09 -16.67
N ILE A 106 9.08 9.13 -17.52
CA ILE A 106 8.53 10.46 -17.22
C ILE A 106 6.99 10.41 -17.19
N SER A 107 6.37 9.75 -18.17
CA SER A 107 4.90 9.63 -18.20
C SER A 107 4.37 8.69 -17.11
N ILE A 108 5.13 7.64 -16.74
CA ILE A 108 4.84 6.82 -15.55
C ILE A 108 4.86 7.67 -14.29
N LEU A 109 5.84 8.55 -14.12
CA LEU A 109 5.95 9.42 -12.93
C LEU A 109 4.70 10.30 -12.78
N LEU A 110 4.14 10.83 -13.87
CA LEU A 110 2.91 11.63 -13.82
C LEU A 110 1.74 10.82 -13.23
N GLY A 111 1.52 9.59 -13.69
CA GLY A 111 0.50 8.70 -13.13
C GLY A 111 0.81 8.27 -11.70
N TRP A 112 2.07 8.00 -11.41
CA TRP A 112 2.58 7.56 -10.11
C TRP A 112 2.40 8.60 -9.01
N ASP A 113 2.77 9.87 -9.28
CA ASP A 113 2.60 10.98 -8.35
C ASP A 113 1.12 11.36 -8.20
N GLY A 114 0.35 11.33 -9.29
CA GLY A 114 -1.10 11.52 -9.24
C GLY A 114 -1.78 10.52 -8.31
N LEU A 115 -1.44 9.23 -8.41
CA LEU A 115 -1.94 8.20 -7.49
C LEU A 115 -1.55 8.48 -6.04
N GLY A 116 -0.31 8.92 -5.79
CA GLY A 116 0.18 9.25 -4.46
C GLY A 116 -0.61 10.39 -3.80
N LEU A 117 -0.79 11.49 -4.52
CA LEU A 117 -1.53 12.67 -4.03
C LEU A 117 -3.01 12.38 -3.80
N VAL A 118 -3.67 11.75 -4.76
CA VAL A 118 -5.11 11.47 -4.66
C VAL A 118 -5.40 10.44 -3.57
N SER A 119 -4.54 9.42 -3.41
CA SER A 119 -4.69 8.45 -2.31
C SER A 119 -4.54 9.10 -0.93
N TYR A 120 -3.63 10.06 -0.78
CA TYR A 120 -3.50 10.86 0.43
C TYR A 120 -4.79 11.61 0.76
N CYS A 121 -5.39 12.30 -0.23
CA CYS A 121 -6.68 12.98 -0.05
C CYS A 121 -7.81 12.03 0.36
N LEU A 122 -7.83 10.81 -0.20
CA LEU A 122 -8.85 9.80 0.13
C LEU A 122 -8.66 9.21 1.55
N VAL A 123 -7.42 9.03 2.00
CA VAL A 123 -7.13 8.53 3.37
C VAL A 123 -7.55 9.57 4.42
N ILE A 124 -7.35 10.85 4.17
CA ILE A 124 -7.69 11.93 5.10
C ILE A 124 -9.16 12.34 5.04
N TYR A 125 -9.99 11.69 4.22
CA TYR A 125 -11.38 12.12 3.98
C TYR A 125 -12.15 12.45 5.26
N TYR A 126 -12.05 11.63 6.32
CA TYR A 126 -12.74 11.85 7.61
C TYR A 126 -12.11 12.90 8.54
N GLN A 127 -10.96 13.45 8.22
CA GLN A 127 -10.27 14.53 8.96
C GLN A 127 -10.09 14.27 10.48
N ASN A 128 -9.89 13.00 10.87
CA ASN A 128 -9.59 12.60 12.24
C ASN A 128 -8.08 12.52 12.49
N VAL A 129 -7.63 12.59 13.73
CA VAL A 129 -6.20 12.46 14.09
C VAL A 129 -5.61 11.15 13.55
N LYS A 130 -6.34 10.03 13.63
CA LYS A 130 -5.92 8.74 13.06
C LYS A 130 -5.76 8.81 11.54
N SER A 131 -6.68 9.49 10.83
CA SER A 131 -6.60 9.63 9.38
C SER A 131 -5.45 10.55 8.94
N TYR A 132 -5.16 11.61 9.70
CA TYR A 132 -4.01 12.48 9.43
C TYR A 132 -2.68 11.75 9.60
N SER A 133 -2.49 11.04 10.72
CA SER A 133 -1.27 10.26 10.94
C SER A 133 -1.08 9.16 9.90
N ALA A 134 -2.15 8.44 9.55
CA ALA A 134 -2.15 7.44 8.50
C ALA A 134 -1.84 8.05 7.11
N GLY A 135 -2.44 9.19 6.80
CA GLY A 135 -2.20 9.93 5.56
C GLY A 135 -0.74 10.38 5.42
N MET A 136 -0.16 10.94 6.48
CA MET A 136 1.26 11.34 6.48
C MET A 136 2.19 10.15 6.30
N LEU A 137 1.92 9.02 6.96
CA LEU A 137 2.72 7.81 6.81
C LEU A 137 2.65 7.28 5.38
N THR A 138 1.46 7.23 4.77
CA THR A 138 1.30 6.79 3.37
C THR A 138 1.99 7.72 2.38
N ALA A 139 1.89 9.04 2.58
CA ALA A 139 2.54 10.02 1.72
C ALA A 139 4.07 9.91 1.80
N LEU A 140 4.65 9.93 3.00
CA LEU A 140 6.09 9.91 3.18
C LEU A 140 6.73 8.59 2.73
N SER A 141 6.12 7.44 3.02
CA SER A 141 6.63 6.14 2.57
C SER A 141 6.62 6.01 1.05
N ASN A 142 5.57 6.50 0.37
CA ASN A 142 5.49 6.48 -1.08
C ASN A 142 6.49 7.46 -1.73
N ARG A 143 6.82 8.59 -1.09
CA ARG A 143 7.81 9.55 -1.62
C ARG A 143 9.21 8.95 -1.77
N ILE A 144 9.58 7.95 -0.98
CA ILE A 144 10.85 7.23 -1.17
C ILE A 144 10.88 6.56 -2.55
N GLY A 145 9.77 5.97 -2.98
CA GLY A 145 9.64 5.40 -4.33
C GLY A 145 9.67 6.45 -5.44
N ASP A 146 9.04 7.61 -5.20
CA ASP A 146 9.03 8.72 -6.15
C ASP A 146 10.47 9.23 -6.41
N VAL A 147 11.26 9.39 -5.35
CA VAL A 147 12.69 9.76 -5.46
C VAL A 147 13.48 8.71 -6.24
N ALA A 148 13.22 7.41 -6.02
CA ALA A 148 13.89 6.36 -6.76
C ALA A 148 13.59 6.42 -8.28
N ILE A 149 12.33 6.72 -8.66
CA ILE A 149 11.97 6.93 -10.07
C ILE A 149 12.64 8.18 -10.63
N LEU A 150 12.70 9.30 -9.89
CA LEU A 150 13.38 10.52 -10.35
C LEU A 150 14.87 10.27 -10.61
N ILE A 151 15.55 9.54 -9.73
CA ILE A 151 16.96 9.17 -9.93
C ILE A 151 17.09 8.23 -11.15
N SER A 152 16.16 7.30 -11.34
CA SER A 152 16.17 6.41 -12.51
C SER A 152 15.96 7.18 -13.83
N ILE A 153 15.13 8.22 -13.84
CA ILE A 153 14.95 9.13 -14.98
C ILE A 153 16.26 9.86 -15.32
N ALA A 154 16.96 10.33 -14.29
CA ALA A 154 18.27 10.98 -14.48
C ALA A 154 19.32 10.03 -15.10
N TRP A 155 19.38 8.78 -14.63
CA TRP A 155 20.27 7.75 -15.20
C TRP A 155 19.87 7.33 -16.62
N MET A 156 18.56 7.30 -16.95
CA MET A 156 18.08 6.98 -18.29
C MET A 156 18.52 8.02 -19.35
N LEU A 157 18.79 9.25 -18.95
CA LEU A 157 19.28 10.29 -19.87
C LEU A 157 20.55 9.86 -20.61
N ASN A 158 21.40 9.01 -20.01
CA ASN A 158 22.62 8.49 -20.64
C ASN A 158 22.34 7.72 -21.93
N PHE A 159 21.12 7.19 -22.11
CA PHE A 159 20.72 6.45 -23.31
C PHE A 159 20.04 7.34 -24.36
N GLY A 160 19.84 8.63 -24.11
CA GLY A 160 19.29 9.60 -25.04
C GLY A 160 17.75 9.67 -25.07
N SER A 161 17.04 8.72 -24.52
CA SER A 161 15.58 8.78 -24.38
C SER A 161 15.09 8.02 -23.13
N TRP A 162 13.86 8.32 -22.70
CA TRP A 162 13.25 7.71 -21.51
C TRP A 162 12.31 6.54 -21.82
N ASN A 163 12.18 6.14 -23.10
CA ASN A 163 11.38 5.01 -23.56
C ASN A 163 12.14 3.71 -23.34
N TYR A 164 12.00 3.09 -22.19
CA TYR A 164 12.78 1.91 -21.81
C TYR A 164 12.50 0.66 -22.66
N ILE A 165 11.32 0.55 -23.29
CA ILE A 165 10.92 -0.64 -24.06
C ILE A 165 11.86 -0.88 -25.23
N TYR A 166 12.33 0.17 -25.92
CA TYR A 166 13.23 0.02 -27.07
C TYR A 166 14.64 -0.45 -26.70
N TYR A 167 15.01 -0.31 -25.44
CA TYR A 167 16.36 -0.58 -24.98
C TYR A 167 16.56 -1.98 -24.39
N TYR A 168 15.49 -2.76 -24.21
CA TYR A 168 15.56 -4.05 -23.53
C TYR A 168 16.59 -5.00 -24.15
N ASP A 169 16.65 -5.11 -25.47
CA ASP A 169 17.51 -6.08 -26.13
C ASP A 169 18.97 -5.59 -26.29
N PHE A 170 19.19 -4.29 -26.31
CA PHE A 170 20.50 -3.71 -26.62
C PHE A 170 21.35 -3.41 -25.39
N ILE A 171 20.75 -3.10 -24.24
CA ILE A 171 21.46 -2.54 -23.09
C ILE A 171 21.42 -3.48 -21.86
N VAL A 172 21.06 -4.72 -22.08
CA VAL A 172 20.88 -5.73 -21.01
C VAL A 172 22.08 -5.86 -20.07
N ASN A 173 23.32 -5.67 -20.54
CA ASN A 173 24.53 -5.89 -19.76
C ASN A 173 25.21 -4.60 -19.27
N SER A 174 24.59 -3.43 -19.43
CA SER A 174 25.20 -2.17 -19.01
C SER A 174 25.07 -1.94 -17.50
N PHE A 175 26.10 -1.31 -16.89
CA PHE A 175 26.12 -0.98 -15.47
C PHE A 175 24.99 0.00 -15.11
N GLU A 176 24.70 0.96 -15.98
CA GLU A 176 23.66 1.97 -15.82
C GLU A 176 22.27 1.33 -15.69
N MET A 177 21.95 0.37 -16.57
CA MET A 177 20.66 -0.35 -16.50
C MET A 177 20.53 -1.19 -15.24
N LYS A 178 21.63 -1.71 -14.69
CA LYS A 178 21.60 -2.39 -13.40
C LYS A 178 21.20 -1.45 -12.27
N ILE A 179 21.70 -0.22 -12.25
CA ILE A 179 21.30 0.79 -11.26
C ILE A 179 19.83 1.16 -11.44
N ILE A 180 19.40 1.40 -12.68
CA ILE A 180 18.00 1.73 -13.00
C ILE A 180 17.06 0.62 -12.54
N THR A 181 17.36 -0.64 -12.82
CA THR A 181 16.52 -1.77 -12.37
C THR A 181 16.43 -1.87 -10.86
N MET A 182 17.53 -1.65 -10.11
CA MET A 182 17.52 -1.61 -8.65
C MET A 182 16.62 -0.50 -8.11
N LEU A 183 16.70 0.71 -8.69
CA LEU A 183 15.88 1.85 -8.29
C LEU A 183 14.39 1.61 -8.58
N ILE A 184 14.06 1.00 -9.73
CA ILE A 184 12.69 0.64 -10.10
C ILE A 184 12.14 -0.45 -9.18
N VAL A 185 12.94 -1.45 -8.82
CA VAL A 185 12.55 -2.45 -7.81
C VAL A 185 12.25 -1.79 -6.47
N LEU A 186 13.10 -0.86 -6.02
CA LEU A 186 12.86 -0.11 -4.79
C LEU A 186 11.54 0.69 -4.87
N ALA A 187 11.29 1.39 -5.98
CA ALA A 187 10.03 2.11 -6.18
C ALA A 187 8.81 1.19 -6.16
N ALA A 188 8.90 0.04 -6.81
CA ALA A 188 7.82 -0.95 -6.79
C ALA A 188 7.56 -1.52 -5.40
N MET A 189 8.60 -1.73 -4.59
CA MET A 189 8.48 -2.22 -3.20
C MET A 189 7.74 -1.22 -2.30
N THR A 190 7.91 0.08 -2.49
CA THR A 190 7.20 1.10 -1.70
C THR A 190 5.70 1.08 -1.95
N LYS A 191 5.26 1.07 -3.21
CA LYS A 191 3.83 1.02 -3.56
C LYS A 191 3.19 -0.33 -3.27
N SER A 192 3.89 -1.44 -3.50
CA SER A 192 3.40 -2.78 -3.19
C SER A 192 3.51 -3.15 -1.70
N ALA A 193 3.91 -2.21 -0.85
CA ALA A 193 4.02 -2.39 0.60
C ALA A 193 4.89 -3.59 1.03
N GLN A 194 5.98 -3.87 0.31
CA GLN A 194 6.92 -4.93 0.69
C GLN A 194 7.77 -4.50 1.89
N ILE A 195 8.37 -5.43 2.60
CA ILE A 195 9.33 -5.11 3.67
C ILE A 195 10.50 -4.31 3.07
N PRO A 196 10.90 -3.16 3.65
CA PRO A 196 10.51 -2.60 4.96
C PRO A 196 9.32 -1.63 4.93
N PHE A 197 8.68 -1.40 3.81
CA PHE A 197 7.63 -0.38 3.62
C PHE A 197 6.21 -0.91 3.87
N SER A 198 6.01 -1.98 4.64
CA SER A 198 4.71 -2.65 4.82
C SER A 198 3.73 -1.91 5.73
N SER A 199 4.21 -1.00 6.59
CA SER A 199 3.43 -0.38 7.68
C SER A 199 2.31 0.54 7.21
N TRP A 200 2.44 1.20 6.05
CA TRP A 200 1.47 2.18 5.58
C TRP A 200 0.13 1.55 5.16
N LEU A 201 0.12 0.29 4.66
CA LEU A 201 -1.09 -0.34 4.14
C LEU A 201 -2.15 -0.59 5.22
N PRO A 202 -1.84 -1.21 6.38
CA PRO A 202 -2.81 -1.33 7.47
C PRO A 202 -3.20 0.01 8.10
N ALA A 203 -2.29 0.99 8.14
CA ALA A 203 -2.60 2.33 8.64
C ALA A 203 -3.62 3.04 7.73
N ALA A 204 -3.51 2.88 6.41
CA ALA A 204 -4.42 3.45 5.42
C ALA A 204 -5.87 2.94 5.53
N MET A 205 -6.14 1.86 6.29
CA MET A 205 -7.50 1.37 6.56
C MET A 205 -8.36 2.33 7.40
N ALA A 206 -7.82 3.45 7.87
CA ALA A 206 -8.60 4.56 8.43
C ALA A 206 -9.56 5.21 7.41
N ALA A 207 -9.36 4.97 6.11
CA ALA A 207 -10.22 5.43 5.03
C ALA A 207 -11.61 4.74 5.02
N PRO A 208 -12.62 5.36 4.35
CA PRO A 208 -13.91 4.71 4.11
C PRO A 208 -13.76 3.39 3.35
N THR A 209 -14.67 2.42 3.57
CA THR A 209 -14.60 1.10 2.93
C THR A 209 -14.64 1.11 1.40
N PRO A 210 -15.38 1.98 0.69
CA PRO A 210 -15.29 2.08 -0.76
C PRO A 210 -13.88 2.45 -1.26
N VAL A 211 -13.17 3.30 -0.50
CA VAL A 211 -11.77 3.64 -0.82
C VAL A 211 -10.86 2.44 -0.61
N SER A 212 -11.02 1.71 0.48
CA SER A 212 -10.21 0.51 0.73
C SER A 212 -10.44 -0.57 -0.33
N ALA A 213 -11.69 -0.73 -0.82
CA ALA A 213 -12.03 -1.67 -1.88
C ALA A 213 -11.37 -1.31 -3.23
N LEU A 214 -11.20 -0.03 -3.55
CA LEU A 214 -10.65 0.41 -4.82
C LEU A 214 -9.14 0.67 -4.72
N VAL A 215 -8.72 1.53 -3.78
CA VAL A 215 -7.34 2.03 -3.69
C VAL A 215 -6.40 0.94 -3.17
N HIS A 216 -6.73 0.34 -2.03
CA HIS A 216 -5.80 -0.52 -1.31
C HIS A 216 -5.87 -2.00 -1.70
N SER A 217 -6.91 -2.43 -2.42
CA SER A 217 -7.03 -3.83 -2.88
C SER A 217 -6.63 -4.02 -4.33
N SER A 218 -7.13 -3.17 -5.24
CA SER A 218 -7.08 -3.47 -6.68
C SER A 218 -6.17 -2.57 -7.50
N THR A 219 -5.80 -1.36 -7.02
CA THR A 219 -5.16 -0.39 -7.91
C THR A 219 -3.83 0.16 -7.40
N LEU A 220 -3.78 0.94 -6.32
CA LEU A 220 -2.54 1.60 -5.90
C LEU A 220 -1.41 0.61 -5.62
N VAL A 221 -1.73 -0.46 -4.91
CA VAL A 221 -0.74 -1.47 -4.51
C VAL A 221 -0.32 -2.34 -5.69
N THR A 222 -1.24 -2.61 -6.61
CA THR A 222 -0.96 -3.37 -7.84
C THR A 222 -0.17 -2.56 -8.87
N ALA A 223 -0.13 -1.23 -8.76
CA ALA A 223 0.70 -0.38 -9.61
C ALA A 223 2.18 -0.75 -9.55
N GLY A 224 2.71 -1.06 -8.34
CA GLY A 224 4.09 -1.54 -8.18
C GLY A 224 4.34 -2.89 -8.87
N VAL A 225 3.40 -3.83 -8.76
CA VAL A 225 3.48 -5.12 -9.44
C VAL A 225 3.43 -4.95 -10.96
N TYR A 226 2.52 -4.11 -11.47
CA TYR A 226 2.39 -3.84 -12.90
C TYR A 226 3.65 -3.20 -13.51
N LEU A 227 4.27 -2.27 -12.78
CA LEU A 227 5.53 -1.67 -13.19
C LEU A 227 6.62 -2.73 -13.36
N LEU A 228 6.76 -3.67 -12.42
CA LEU A 228 7.73 -4.77 -12.53
C LEU A 228 7.37 -5.80 -13.61
N ILE A 229 6.08 -6.02 -13.90
CA ILE A 229 5.67 -6.84 -15.04
C ILE A 229 6.21 -6.24 -16.35
N ARG A 230 6.13 -4.92 -16.49
CA ARG A 230 6.69 -4.21 -17.66
C ARG A 230 8.21 -4.25 -17.71
N PHE A 231 8.87 -4.19 -16.56
CA PHE A 231 10.33 -4.30 -16.43
C PHE A 231 10.86 -5.74 -16.31
N SER A 232 10.01 -6.75 -16.49
CA SER A 232 10.39 -8.16 -16.30
C SER A 232 11.59 -8.63 -17.13
N PRO A 233 11.83 -8.19 -18.39
CA PRO A 233 13.01 -8.60 -19.13
C PRO A 233 14.32 -8.22 -18.45
N MET A 234 14.35 -7.03 -17.82
CA MET A 234 15.52 -6.53 -17.11
C MET A 234 15.72 -7.21 -15.74
N LEU A 235 14.64 -7.58 -15.06
CA LEU A 235 14.72 -8.28 -13.77
C LEU A 235 15.41 -9.65 -13.91
N ASN A 236 15.12 -10.37 -14.98
CA ASN A 236 15.65 -11.72 -15.21
C ASN A 236 17.15 -11.73 -15.50
N THR A 237 17.70 -10.65 -16.04
CA THR A 237 19.11 -10.55 -16.42
C THR A 237 20.03 -10.17 -15.26
N TYR A 238 19.50 -9.55 -14.22
CA TYR A 238 20.27 -9.10 -13.07
C TYR A 238 19.94 -9.89 -11.80
N ASN A 239 20.91 -10.03 -10.91
CA ASN A 239 20.73 -10.73 -9.62
C ASN A 239 19.75 -10.06 -8.65
N CYS A 240 19.10 -8.95 -9.07
CA CYS A 240 18.04 -8.28 -8.32
C CYS A 240 16.83 -9.20 -8.06
N SER A 241 16.61 -10.18 -8.92
CA SER A 241 15.52 -11.14 -8.82
C SER A 241 15.57 -11.94 -7.53
N TRP A 242 16.75 -12.41 -7.09
CA TRP A 242 16.90 -13.16 -5.83
C TRP A 242 16.54 -12.34 -4.59
N PHE A 243 16.94 -11.08 -4.58
CA PHE A 243 16.59 -10.15 -3.49
C PHE A 243 15.07 -9.92 -3.43
N LEU A 244 14.44 -9.67 -4.59
CA LEU A 244 13.00 -9.49 -4.68
C LEU A 244 12.23 -10.75 -4.26
N LEU A 245 12.71 -11.94 -4.66
CA LEU A 245 12.13 -13.21 -4.29
C LEU A 245 12.15 -13.43 -2.77
N PHE A 246 13.27 -13.20 -2.14
CA PHE A 246 13.42 -13.34 -0.69
C PHE A 246 12.50 -12.39 0.07
N ILE A 247 12.48 -11.11 -0.30
CA ILE A 247 11.60 -10.11 0.33
C ILE A 247 10.12 -10.45 0.09
N GLY A 248 9.75 -10.87 -1.12
CA GLY A 248 8.38 -11.29 -1.43
C GLY A 248 7.91 -12.44 -0.53
N CYS A 249 8.75 -13.47 -0.34
CA CYS A 249 8.42 -14.58 0.55
C CYS A 249 8.33 -14.17 2.03
N LEU A 250 9.25 -13.32 2.50
CA LEU A 250 9.19 -12.80 3.86
C LEU A 250 7.94 -11.95 4.11
N THR A 251 7.52 -11.13 3.14
CA THR A 251 6.28 -10.34 3.28
C THR A 251 5.04 -11.23 3.33
N MET A 252 4.98 -12.30 2.54
CA MET A 252 3.89 -13.28 2.65
C MET A 252 3.81 -13.88 4.04
N PHE A 253 4.93 -14.32 4.57
CA PHE A 253 5.02 -14.98 5.87
C PHE A 253 4.64 -14.02 7.01
N MET A 254 5.25 -12.82 7.05
CA MET A 254 4.95 -11.80 8.04
C MET A 254 3.46 -11.41 8.04
N ALA A 255 2.90 -11.16 6.85
CA ALA A 255 1.51 -10.74 6.71
C ALA A 255 0.53 -11.86 7.10
N GLY A 256 0.84 -13.11 6.76
CA GLY A 256 0.03 -14.26 7.15
C GLY A 256 -0.02 -14.47 8.66
N LEU A 257 1.10 -14.33 9.35
CA LEU A 257 1.16 -14.41 10.81
C LEU A 257 0.42 -13.24 11.46
N GLY A 258 0.66 -12.01 11.00
CA GLY A 258 -0.04 -10.81 11.51
C GLY A 258 -1.56 -10.90 11.34
N ALA A 259 -2.03 -11.39 10.20
CA ALA A 259 -3.47 -11.56 9.93
C ALA A 259 -4.16 -12.55 10.89
N ASN A 260 -3.45 -13.57 11.35
CA ASN A 260 -3.98 -14.51 12.35
C ASN A 260 -4.08 -13.93 13.76
N LEU A 261 -3.36 -12.86 14.08
CA LEU A 261 -3.34 -12.26 15.40
C LEU A 261 -4.19 -10.97 15.52
N GLU A 262 -4.47 -10.31 14.41
CA GLU A 262 -5.31 -9.10 14.37
C GLU A 262 -6.80 -9.41 14.56
N PHE A 263 -7.54 -8.46 15.15
CA PHE A 263 -8.98 -8.58 15.39
C PHE A 263 -9.84 -7.63 14.54
N ASP A 264 -9.24 -6.57 13.96
CA ASP A 264 -9.95 -5.62 13.10
C ASP A 264 -10.20 -6.25 11.72
N LEU A 265 -11.46 -6.37 11.31
CA LEU A 265 -11.87 -6.96 10.03
C LEU A 265 -11.17 -6.30 8.83
N LYS A 266 -11.15 -4.97 8.75
CA LYS A 266 -10.46 -4.24 7.68
C LYS A 266 -8.96 -4.54 7.65
N LYS A 267 -8.29 -4.58 8.81
CA LYS A 267 -6.86 -4.87 8.87
C LYS A 267 -6.53 -6.30 8.48
N ILE A 268 -7.37 -7.28 8.86
CA ILE A 268 -7.17 -8.68 8.44
C ILE A 268 -7.23 -8.80 6.92
N ILE A 269 -8.25 -8.17 6.29
CA ILE A 269 -8.36 -8.16 4.83
C ILE A 269 -7.18 -7.41 4.19
N ALA A 270 -6.67 -6.34 4.80
CA ALA A 270 -5.49 -5.63 4.32
C ALA A 270 -4.20 -6.44 4.43
N LEU A 271 -3.97 -7.14 5.53
CA LEU A 271 -2.83 -8.05 5.68
C LEU A 271 -2.92 -9.22 4.69
N SER A 272 -4.13 -9.69 4.40
CA SER A 272 -4.33 -10.70 3.38
C SER A 272 -4.08 -10.18 1.95
N THR A 273 -4.30 -8.87 1.64
CA THR A 273 -3.82 -8.29 0.36
C THR A 273 -2.31 -8.25 0.32
N LEU A 274 -1.66 -7.88 1.40
CA LEU A 274 -0.21 -7.80 1.50
C LEU A 274 0.45 -9.18 1.28
N SER A 275 -0.13 -10.26 1.83
CA SER A 275 0.36 -11.61 1.59
C SER A 275 0.26 -12.04 0.11
N GLN A 276 -0.84 -11.69 -0.57
CA GLN A 276 -1.00 -12.00 -2.00
C GLN A 276 -0.06 -11.17 -2.89
N LEU A 277 0.21 -9.92 -2.50
CA LEU A 277 1.21 -9.10 -3.19
C LEU A 277 2.62 -9.67 -3.06
N GLY A 278 2.98 -10.18 -1.88
CA GLY A 278 4.23 -10.92 -1.70
C GLY A 278 4.33 -12.12 -2.64
N LEU A 279 3.23 -12.85 -2.86
CA LEU A 279 3.16 -13.95 -3.82
C LEU A 279 3.35 -13.46 -5.27
N MET A 280 2.74 -12.34 -5.65
CA MET A 280 2.93 -11.76 -6.98
C MET A 280 4.37 -11.31 -7.22
N MET A 281 4.97 -10.63 -6.23
CA MET A 281 6.36 -10.16 -6.33
C MET A 281 7.35 -11.31 -6.42
N SER A 282 7.12 -12.38 -5.67
CA SER A 282 8.00 -13.54 -5.68
C SER A 282 7.91 -14.33 -6.98
N ILE A 283 6.72 -14.49 -7.58
CA ILE A 283 6.59 -15.16 -8.88
C ILE A 283 7.18 -14.32 -10.04
N LEU A 284 7.10 -12.99 -9.96
CA LEU A 284 7.80 -12.10 -10.88
C LEU A 284 9.32 -12.28 -10.82
N ALA A 285 9.85 -12.40 -9.60
CA ALA A 285 11.27 -12.65 -9.38
C ALA A 285 11.75 -14.01 -9.92
N MET A 286 10.84 -14.98 -10.05
CA MET A 286 11.11 -16.26 -10.68
C MET A 286 11.06 -16.22 -12.23
N GLY A 287 10.70 -15.07 -12.82
CA GLY A 287 10.68 -14.91 -14.27
C GLY A 287 9.37 -15.27 -14.96
N TYR A 288 8.24 -15.29 -14.25
CA TYR A 288 6.91 -15.61 -14.80
C TYR A 288 5.95 -14.39 -14.79
N PRO A 289 6.16 -13.37 -15.62
CA PRO A 289 5.35 -12.15 -15.58
C PRO A 289 3.89 -12.37 -15.99
N LYS A 290 3.62 -13.27 -16.94
CA LYS A 290 2.24 -13.59 -17.37
C LYS A 290 1.43 -14.23 -16.22
N LEU A 291 2.03 -15.09 -15.40
CA LEU A 291 1.38 -15.69 -14.24
C LEU A 291 1.09 -14.66 -13.15
N ALA A 292 2.04 -13.76 -12.89
CA ALA A 292 1.83 -12.65 -11.97
C ALA A 292 0.70 -11.72 -12.43
N PHE A 293 0.62 -11.42 -13.71
CA PHE A 293 -0.45 -10.62 -14.30
C PHE A 293 -1.82 -11.29 -14.17
N PHE A 294 -1.91 -12.58 -14.47
CA PHE A 294 -3.13 -13.36 -14.31
C PHE A 294 -3.63 -13.36 -12.87
N HIS A 295 -2.73 -13.62 -11.91
CA HIS A 295 -3.10 -13.58 -10.49
C HIS A 295 -3.48 -12.16 -10.02
N LEU A 296 -2.85 -11.12 -10.57
CA LEU A 296 -3.20 -9.73 -10.29
C LEU A 296 -4.65 -9.43 -10.66
N LEU A 297 -5.11 -9.83 -11.86
CA LEU A 297 -6.49 -9.61 -12.30
C LEU A 297 -7.50 -10.36 -11.43
N ALA A 298 -7.26 -11.64 -11.18
CA ALA A 298 -8.13 -12.44 -10.33
C ALA A 298 -8.20 -11.88 -8.91
N HIS A 299 -7.03 -11.50 -8.34
CA HIS A 299 -6.92 -10.90 -7.00
C HIS A 299 -7.72 -9.61 -6.88
N ALA A 300 -7.65 -8.73 -7.88
CA ALA A 300 -8.38 -7.47 -7.85
C ALA A 300 -9.89 -7.67 -7.68
N LEU A 301 -10.48 -8.67 -8.34
CA LEU A 301 -11.90 -8.96 -8.28
C LEU A 301 -12.35 -9.50 -6.93
N PHE A 302 -11.77 -10.60 -6.46
CA PHE A 302 -12.24 -11.20 -5.21
C PHE A 302 -11.89 -10.34 -3.98
N LYS A 303 -10.83 -9.52 -4.03
CA LYS A 303 -10.53 -8.60 -2.94
C LYS A 303 -11.47 -7.39 -2.90
N ALA A 304 -11.82 -6.83 -4.04
CA ALA A 304 -12.82 -5.77 -4.09
C ALA A 304 -14.16 -6.28 -3.50
N LEU A 305 -14.56 -7.50 -3.85
CA LEU A 305 -15.76 -8.11 -3.29
C LEU A 305 -15.67 -8.30 -1.78
N LEU A 306 -14.52 -8.81 -1.25
CA LEU A 306 -14.31 -8.96 0.20
C LEU A 306 -14.46 -7.63 0.95
N PHE A 307 -13.86 -6.56 0.44
CA PHE A 307 -13.96 -5.24 1.08
C PHE A 307 -15.37 -4.66 1.01
N MET A 308 -16.11 -4.87 -0.07
CA MET A 308 -17.50 -4.42 -0.15
C MET A 308 -18.41 -5.19 0.81
N CYS A 309 -18.23 -6.51 0.92
CA CYS A 309 -18.97 -7.31 1.92
C CYS A 309 -18.61 -6.91 3.35
N ALA A 310 -17.32 -6.69 3.64
CA ALA A 310 -16.89 -6.19 4.94
C ALA A 310 -17.47 -4.81 5.25
N GLY A 311 -17.56 -3.94 4.24
CA GLY A 311 -18.18 -2.63 4.39
C GLY A 311 -19.66 -2.70 4.71
N SER A 312 -20.41 -3.55 4.02
CA SER A 312 -21.84 -3.75 4.33
C SER A 312 -22.07 -4.29 5.75
N MET A 313 -21.23 -5.23 6.21
CA MET A 313 -21.26 -5.72 7.59
C MET A 313 -20.98 -4.60 8.61
N ILE A 314 -19.90 -3.82 8.41
CA ILE A 314 -19.53 -2.73 9.31
C ILE A 314 -20.61 -1.65 9.35
N HIS A 315 -21.19 -1.29 8.21
CA HIS A 315 -22.26 -0.29 8.12
C HIS A 315 -23.51 -0.72 8.91
N ASN A 316 -23.93 -1.97 8.78
CA ASN A 316 -25.08 -2.49 9.52
C ASN A 316 -24.80 -2.67 11.02
N LEU A 317 -23.54 -2.94 11.40
CA LEU A 317 -23.10 -3.07 12.79
C LEU A 317 -22.71 -1.71 13.45
N LYS A 318 -23.19 -0.58 12.92
CA LYS A 318 -22.92 0.78 13.43
C LYS A 318 -21.42 1.04 13.65
N ASP A 319 -20.64 0.81 12.59
CA ASP A 319 -19.18 1.04 12.52
C ASP A 319 -18.32 0.18 13.45
N SER A 320 -18.85 -0.91 14.03
CA SER A 320 -18.02 -1.87 14.74
C SER A 320 -17.12 -2.65 13.78
N GLN A 321 -15.79 -2.59 13.98
CA GLN A 321 -14.80 -3.24 13.12
C GLN A 321 -14.20 -4.51 13.72
N ASP A 322 -14.38 -4.72 15.03
CA ASP A 322 -13.82 -5.87 15.75
C ASP A 322 -14.64 -7.13 15.50
N ILE A 323 -13.99 -8.21 15.02
CA ILE A 323 -14.63 -9.48 14.70
C ILE A 323 -15.19 -10.21 15.93
N ARG A 324 -14.68 -9.92 17.14
CA ARG A 324 -15.12 -10.53 18.40
C ARG A 324 -16.56 -10.14 18.77
N PHE A 325 -17.01 -8.99 18.30
CA PHE A 325 -18.39 -8.50 18.50
C PHE A 325 -19.29 -8.78 17.31
N MET A 326 -18.91 -9.73 16.46
CA MET A 326 -19.71 -10.25 15.36
C MET A 326 -20.18 -11.67 15.73
N GLY A 327 -20.88 -12.30 14.84
CA GLY A 327 -21.32 -13.70 14.97
C GLY A 327 -22.67 -13.92 14.33
N SER A 328 -22.94 -15.12 13.84
CA SER A 328 -24.18 -15.56 13.18
C SER A 328 -24.78 -14.59 12.14
N ILE A 329 -23.94 -13.81 11.45
CA ILE A 329 -24.38 -12.82 10.43
C ILE A 329 -25.15 -13.50 9.30
N VAL A 330 -24.90 -14.78 9.02
CA VAL A 330 -25.59 -15.57 7.98
C VAL A 330 -27.11 -15.52 8.13
N ASN A 331 -27.60 -15.52 9.35
CA ASN A 331 -29.04 -15.54 9.62
C ASN A 331 -29.75 -14.22 9.30
N PHE A 332 -29.01 -13.11 9.39
CA PHE A 332 -29.53 -11.75 9.24
C PHE A 332 -29.24 -11.15 7.86
N MET A 333 -28.08 -11.47 7.29
CA MET A 333 -27.60 -10.91 6.02
C MET A 333 -27.14 -12.04 5.08
N PRO A 334 -28.07 -12.82 4.50
CA PRO A 334 -27.72 -14.01 3.72
C PRO A 334 -26.97 -13.69 2.43
N LEU A 335 -27.32 -12.61 1.72
CA LEU A 335 -26.67 -12.25 0.46
C LEU A 335 -25.20 -11.82 0.68
N THR A 336 -24.97 -10.92 1.65
CA THR A 336 -23.61 -10.49 1.99
C THR A 336 -22.76 -11.65 2.48
N SER A 337 -23.33 -12.59 3.24
CA SER A 337 -22.64 -13.77 3.73
C SER A 337 -22.21 -14.71 2.60
N VAL A 338 -23.06 -14.94 1.60
CA VAL A 338 -22.70 -15.74 0.42
C VAL A 338 -21.56 -15.08 -0.36
N CYS A 339 -21.66 -13.77 -0.64
CA CYS A 339 -20.60 -13.03 -1.33
C CYS A 339 -19.27 -13.08 -0.58
N PHE A 340 -19.29 -12.94 0.74
CA PHE A 340 -18.13 -13.02 1.59
C PHE A 340 -17.50 -14.43 1.60
N ASN A 341 -18.31 -15.47 1.68
CA ASN A 341 -17.83 -16.85 1.67
C ASN A 341 -17.22 -17.23 0.34
N VAL A 342 -17.85 -16.89 -0.79
CA VAL A 342 -17.28 -17.17 -2.12
C VAL A 342 -15.95 -16.45 -2.30
N SER A 343 -15.85 -15.20 -1.89
CA SER A 343 -14.61 -14.43 -2.02
C SER A 343 -13.50 -14.89 -1.06
N SER A 344 -13.82 -15.33 0.15
CA SER A 344 -12.85 -15.91 1.09
C SER A 344 -12.35 -17.29 0.64
N LEU A 345 -13.23 -18.15 0.10
CA LEU A 345 -12.87 -19.44 -0.48
C LEU A 345 -12.02 -19.29 -1.74
N SER A 346 -12.31 -18.30 -2.58
CA SER A 346 -11.47 -17.98 -3.75
C SER A 346 -10.06 -17.53 -3.34
N LEU A 347 -9.93 -16.78 -2.24
CA LEU A 347 -8.65 -16.41 -1.68
C LEU A 347 -7.86 -17.61 -1.15
N CYS A 348 -8.52 -18.58 -0.51
CA CYS A 348 -7.89 -19.83 -0.07
C CYS A 348 -7.34 -20.64 -1.23
N GLY A 349 -7.94 -20.53 -2.41
CA GLY A 349 -7.64 -21.36 -3.58
C GLY A 349 -8.44 -22.67 -3.61
N MET A 350 -9.71 -22.62 -3.20
CA MET A 350 -10.60 -23.79 -3.32
C MET A 350 -10.83 -24.12 -4.80
N PRO A 351 -10.88 -25.43 -5.15
CA PRO A 351 -11.05 -25.88 -6.53
C PRO A 351 -12.25 -25.22 -7.23
N PHE A 352 -12.10 -24.94 -8.52
CA PHE A 352 -13.09 -24.34 -9.42
C PHE A 352 -13.41 -22.85 -9.19
N LEU A 353 -12.82 -22.19 -8.19
CA LEU A 353 -12.91 -20.74 -8.02
C LEU A 353 -11.74 -20.01 -8.69
N ALA A 354 -11.89 -18.71 -8.95
CA ALA A 354 -10.87 -17.92 -9.67
C ALA A 354 -9.47 -18.00 -9.04
N GLY A 355 -9.40 -18.03 -7.72
CA GLY A 355 -8.15 -18.15 -6.98
C GLY A 355 -7.42 -19.47 -7.18
N PHE A 356 -8.12 -20.57 -7.43
CA PHE A 356 -7.51 -21.86 -7.72
C PHE A 356 -6.71 -21.83 -9.02
N TYR A 357 -7.32 -21.37 -10.12
CA TYR A 357 -6.66 -21.31 -11.42
C TYR A 357 -5.37 -20.49 -11.41
N SER A 358 -5.30 -19.44 -10.60
CA SER A 358 -4.11 -18.59 -10.53
C SER A 358 -3.11 -19.04 -9.46
N LYS A 359 -3.57 -19.26 -8.22
CA LYS A 359 -2.69 -19.54 -7.08
C LYS A 359 -2.08 -20.94 -7.12
N ASP A 360 -2.88 -21.94 -7.47
CA ASP A 360 -2.40 -23.32 -7.54
C ASP A 360 -1.39 -23.47 -8.68
N LEU A 361 -1.66 -22.90 -9.84
CA LEU A 361 -0.73 -22.87 -10.96
C LEU A 361 0.60 -22.20 -10.58
N ILE A 362 0.58 -21.11 -9.80
CA ILE A 362 1.80 -20.48 -9.27
C ILE A 362 2.58 -21.45 -8.37
N LEU A 363 1.91 -22.13 -7.45
CA LEU A 363 2.55 -23.05 -6.52
C LEU A 363 3.12 -24.29 -7.24
N GLU A 364 2.46 -24.78 -8.26
CA GLU A 364 2.98 -25.85 -9.12
C GLU A 364 4.24 -25.41 -9.87
N MET A 365 4.29 -24.17 -10.38
CA MET A 365 5.49 -23.61 -11.02
C MET A 365 6.63 -23.41 -10.01
N VAL A 366 6.33 -23.07 -8.76
CA VAL A 366 7.30 -23.04 -7.65
C VAL A 366 7.91 -24.42 -7.42
N CYS A 367 7.09 -25.49 -7.47
CA CYS A 367 7.57 -26.87 -7.33
C CYS A 367 8.48 -27.33 -8.49
N LEU A 368 8.29 -26.79 -9.69
CA LEU A 368 9.11 -27.11 -10.87
C LEU A 368 10.45 -26.36 -10.90
N SER A 369 10.55 -25.23 -10.22
CA SER A 369 11.72 -24.37 -10.27
C SER A 369 12.78 -24.76 -9.23
N TRP A 370 14.05 -24.50 -9.56
CA TRP A 370 15.17 -24.69 -8.63
C TRP A 370 15.21 -23.54 -7.62
N ILE A 371 14.63 -23.77 -6.44
CA ILE A 371 14.53 -22.76 -5.37
C ILE A 371 15.21 -23.27 -4.11
N ASN A 372 15.70 -22.34 -3.29
CA ASN A 372 16.22 -22.65 -1.97
C ASN A 372 15.14 -23.31 -1.09
N CYS A 373 15.50 -24.33 -0.33
CA CYS A 373 14.60 -25.05 0.57
C CYS A 373 13.87 -24.13 1.56
N LEU A 374 14.52 -23.08 2.07
CA LEU A 374 13.91 -22.09 2.95
C LEU A 374 12.78 -21.34 2.24
N ILE A 375 13.00 -20.89 1.00
CA ILE A 375 11.99 -20.18 0.21
C ILE A 375 10.81 -21.11 -0.09
N PHE A 376 11.07 -22.36 -0.46
CA PHE A 376 10.04 -23.37 -0.67
C PHE A 376 9.17 -23.56 0.58
N PHE A 377 9.79 -23.72 1.74
CA PHE A 377 9.06 -23.81 3.00
C PHE A 377 8.20 -22.57 3.28
N LEU A 378 8.76 -21.37 3.09
CA LEU A 378 8.01 -20.11 3.29
C LEU A 378 6.79 -20.01 2.38
N TYR A 379 6.88 -20.45 1.11
CA TYR A 379 5.74 -20.46 0.20
C TYR A 379 4.59 -21.32 0.72
N PHE A 380 4.85 -22.60 1.02
CA PHE A 380 3.80 -23.51 1.44
C PHE A 380 3.27 -23.20 2.84
N PHE A 381 4.13 -22.80 3.75
CA PHE A 381 3.69 -22.39 5.08
C PHE A 381 2.81 -21.14 5.02
N SER A 382 3.19 -20.13 4.23
CA SER A 382 2.38 -18.92 4.06
C SER A 382 1.04 -19.20 3.38
N THR A 383 0.95 -20.14 2.44
CA THR A 383 -0.34 -20.56 1.86
C THR A 383 -1.23 -21.25 2.89
N GLY A 384 -0.68 -22.05 3.80
CA GLY A 384 -1.40 -22.58 4.96
C GLY A 384 -1.93 -21.48 5.88
N LEU A 385 -1.12 -20.43 6.13
CA LEU A 385 -1.57 -19.27 6.90
C LEU A 385 -2.71 -18.50 6.21
N THR A 386 -2.72 -18.43 4.86
CA THR A 386 -3.86 -17.81 4.16
C THR A 386 -5.18 -18.55 4.38
N ALA A 387 -5.15 -19.86 4.44
CA ALA A 387 -6.31 -20.64 4.79
C ALA A 387 -6.72 -20.47 6.26
N SER A 388 -5.75 -20.41 7.18
CA SER A 388 -6.03 -20.30 8.61
C SER A 388 -6.74 -19.00 8.99
N TYR A 389 -6.25 -17.83 8.54
CA TYR A 389 -6.93 -16.56 8.89
C TYR A 389 -8.29 -16.40 8.19
N SER A 390 -8.49 -16.97 6.99
CA SER A 390 -9.79 -16.90 6.31
C SER A 390 -10.85 -17.75 7.01
N PHE A 391 -10.49 -18.95 7.48
CA PHE A 391 -11.41 -19.78 8.28
C PHE A 391 -11.64 -19.18 9.68
N ARG A 392 -10.65 -18.54 10.28
CA ARG A 392 -10.83 -17.77 11.51
C ARG A 392 -11.84 -16.64 11.32
N LEU A 393 -11.73 -15.87 10.21
CA LEU A 393 -12.72 -14.84 9.87
C LEU A 393 -14.11 -15.43 9.67
N PHE A 394 -14.22 -16.52 8.94
CA PHE A 394 -15.49 -17.21 8.72
C PHE A 394 -16.14 -17.63 10.04
N TYR A 395 -15.38 -18.21 10.94
CA TYR A 395 -15.90 -18.65 12.24
C TYR A 395 -16.44 -17.49 13.06
N TYR A 396 -15.64 -16.43 13.28
CA TYR A 396 -16.06 -15.30 14.11
C TYR A 396 -17.20 -14.47 13.50
N SER A 397 -17.23 -14.28 12.20
CA SER A 397 -18.25 -13.44 11.58
C SER A 397 -19.53 -14.20 11.22
N MET A 398 -19.41 -15.43 10.70
CA MET A 398 -20.53 -16.13 10.07
C MET A 398 -21.16 -17.22 10.93
N SER A 399 -20.37 -18.15 11.46
CA SER A 399 -20.84 -19.35 12.13
C SER A 399 -20.82 -19.31 13.66
N GLY A 400 -20.07 -18.37 14.25
CA GLY A 400 -19.96 -18.21 15.71
C GLY A 400 -21.26 -17.73 16.36
N ASP A 401 -21.32 -17.81 17.68
CA ASP A 401 -22.45 -17.32 18.47
C ASP A 401 -22.57 -15.80 18.35
N ASN A 402 -23.78 -15.31 18.50
CA ASN A 402 -24.11 -13.89 18.43
C ASN A 402 -23.52 -13.13 19.61
N SER A 403 -22.56 -12.24 19.38
CA SER A 403 -21.85 -11.47 20.41
C SER A 403 -22.04 -9.95 20.27
N PHE A 404 -23.13 -9.51 19.62
CA PHE A 404 -23.42 -8.09 19.43
C PHE A 404 -23.74 -7.38 20.75
N TYR A 405 -23.31 -6.09 20.86
CA TYR A 405 -23.57 -5.27 22.05
C TYR A 405 -25.06 -4.97 22.30
N SER A 406 -25.86 -4.82 21.23
CA SER A 406 -27.29 -4.54 21.31
C SER A 406 -27.98 -5.07 20.05
N SER A 407 -29.30 -5.36 20.14
CA SER A 407 -30.09 -5.76 18.98
C SER A 407 -30.25 -4.59 18.03
N PHE A 408 -29.86 -4.80 16.77
CA PHE A 408 -30.05 -3.87 15.66
C PHE A 408 -30.95 -4.51 14.61
N SER A 409 -31.51 -3.68 13.73
CA SER A 409 -32.14 -4.17 12.52
C SER A 409 -31.08 -4.46 11.46
N PHE A 410 -30.68 -5.70 11.32
CA PHE A 410 -29.77 -6.16 10.27
C PHE A 410 -30.56 -6.55 9.05
N ASP A 411 -30.28 -5.95 7.91
CA ASP A 411 -30.94 -6.22 6.67
C ASP A 411 -30.03 -6.06 5.47
N ASP A 412 -30.19 -6.89 4.43
CA ASP A 412 -29.59 -6.73 3.11
C ASP A 412 -30.44 -5.78 2.21
N LYS A 413 -30.94 -4.66 2.75
CA LYS A 413 -31.90 -3.77 2.06
C LYS A 413 -31.32 -2.75 1.10
N GLY A 414 -30.04 -2.46 1.12
CA GLY A 414 -29.41 -1.49 0.23
C GLY A 414 -29.39 -2.01 -1.22
N PHE A 415 -30.21 -1.43 -2.10
CA PHE A 415 -30.24 -1.85 -3.52
C PHE A 415 -28.90 -1.62 -4.22
N TYR A 416 -28.28 -0.44 -4.01
CA TYR A 416 -26.98 -0.10 -4.62
C TYR A 416 -25.85 -0.95 -4.07
N ILE A 417 -25.86 -1.24 -2.77
CA ILE A 417 -24.89 -2.13 -2.11
C ILE A 417 -25.02 -3.55 -2.65
N SER A 418 -26.23 -4.12 -2.66
CA SER A 418 -26.48 -5.50 -3.10
C SER A 418 -26.15 -5.71 -4.58
N PHE A 419 -26.54 -4.77 -5.45
CA PHE A 419 -26.24 -4.84 -6.89
C PHE A 419 -24.73 -4.85 -7.15
N GLY A 420 -23.98 -3.95 -6.50
CA GLY A 420 -22.52 -3.88 -6.64
C GLY A 420 -21.83 -5.20 -6.24
N MET A 421 -22.26 -5.82 -5.14
CA MET A 421 -21.72 -7.11 -4.67
C MET A 421 -22.07 -8.27 -5.61
N ILE A 422 -23.31 -8.37 -6.08
CA ILE A 422 -23.76 -9.44 -6.99
C ILE A 422 -23.02 -9.38 -8.31
N ALA A 423 -22.89 -8.19 -8.90
CA ALA A 423 -22.18 -8.00 -10.17
C ALA A 423 -20.70 -8.43 -10.07
N LEU A 424 -20.01 -8.09 -8.98
CA LEU A 424 -18.64 -8.58 -8.74
C LEU A 424 -18.58 -10.07 -8.45
N LEU A 425 -19.57 -10.64 -7.77
CA LEU A 425 -19.60 -12.07 -7.44
C LEU A 425 -19.59 -12.92 -8.72
N PHE A 426 -20.46 -12.62 -9.68
CA PHE A 426 -20.49 -13.38 -10.94
C PHE A 426 -19.13 -13.38 -11.63
N ILE A 427 -18.52 -12.22 -11.79
CA ILE A 427 -17.22 -12.13 -12.45
C ILE A 427 -16.12 -12.79 -11.61
N SER A 428 -16.12 -12.65 -10.29
CA SER A 428 -15.11 -13.27 -9.43
C SER A 428 -15.13 -14.81 -9.47
N VAL A 429 -16.28 -15.44 -9.78
CA VAL A 429 -16.39 -16.89 -9.96
C VAL A 429 -15.88 -17.32 -11.33
N PHE A 430 -16.34 -16.67 -12.41
CA PHE A 430 -16.06 -17.12 -13.77
C PHE A 430 -14.72 -16.58 -14.33
N SER A 431 -14.19 -15.49 -13.77
CA SER A 431 -12.98 -14.86 -14.31
C SER A 431 -11.76 -15.77 -14.34
N GLY A 432 -11.62 -16.69 -13.39
CA GLY A 432 -10.46 -17.59 -13.33
C GLY A 432 -10.37 -18.49 -14.55
N SER A 433 -11.47 -19.16 -14.91
CA SER A 433 -11.51 -20.02 -16.09
C SER A 433 -11.42 -19.22 -17.39
N LEU A 434 -12.15 -18.10 -17.50
CA LEU A 434 -12.12 -17.27 -18.71
C LEU A 434 -10.73 -16.68 -18.98
N LEU A 435 -10.11 -16.09 -17.96
CA LEU A 435 -8.78 -15.47 -18.10
C LEU A 435 -7.67 -16.49 -18.32
N SER A 436 -7.78 -17.72 -17.76
CA SER A 436 -6.77 -18.75 -18.01
C SER A 436 -6.70 -19.14 -19.49
N TRP A 437 -7.84 -19.27 -20.16
CA TRP A 437 -7.92 -19.54 -21.60
C TRP A 437 -7.46 -18.35 -22.46
N LEU A 438 -7.73 -17.12 -22.02
CA LEU A 438 -7.33 -15.91 -22.75
C LEU A 438 -5.83 -15.63 -22.64
N VAL A 439 -5.26 -15.69 -21.43
CA VAL A 439 -3.86 -15.29 -21.16
C VAL A 439 -2.87 -16.38 -21.58
N PHE A 440 -3.28 -17.66 -21.49
CA PHE A 440 -2.41 -18.81 -21.80
C PHE A 440 -2.97 -19.64 -22.95
N PRO A 441 -2.81 -19.17 -24.21
CA PRO A 441 -3.24 -19.93 -25.38
C PRO A 441 -2.49 -21.26 -25.48
N ILE A 442 -1.24 -21.29 -25.05
CA ILE A 442 -0.42 -22.50 -24.92
C ILE A 442 -0.16 -22.72 -23.42
N PRO A 443 -0.82 -23.72 -22.81
CA PRO A 443 -0.65 -23.99 -21.38
C PRO A 443 0.75 -24.50 -21.07
N TYR A 444 1.27 -24.17 -19.90
CA TYR A 444 2.53 -24.73 -19.40
C TYR A 444 2.38 -26.23 -19.14
N MET A 445 3.35 -27.03 -19.62
CA MET A 445 3.39 -28.44 -19.30
C MET A 445 3.95 -28.65 -17.89
N ILE A 446 3.08 -29.03 -16.96
CA ILE A 446 3.44 -29.24 -15.55
C ILE A 446 3.43 -30.75 -15.27
N VAL A 447 4.61 -31.32 -15.09
CA VAL A 447 4.79 -32.72 -14.73
C VAL A 447 5.41 -32.80 -13.35
N LEU A 448 4.61 -33.12 -12.35
CA LEU A 448 5.02 -33.23 -10.95
C LEU A 448 4.73 -34.65 -10.42
N PRO A 449 5.56 -35.16 -9.50
CA PRO A 449 5.25 -36.39 -8.77
C PRO A 449 4.01 -36.18 -7.89
N PHE A 450 3.30 -37.26 -7.62
CA PHE A 450 1.99 -37.24 -6.97
C PHE A 450 1.97 -36.46 -5.63
N TYR A 451 2.98 -36.60 -4.82
CA TYR A 451 3.08 -35.91 -3.52
C TYR A 451 3.24 -34.38 -3.65
N LEU A 452 3.94 -33.89 -4.66
CA LEU A 452 4.08 -32.44 -4.88
C LEU A 452 2.81 -31.84 -5.48
N LYS A 453 2.08 -32.62 -6.31
CA LYS A 453 0.84 -32.14 -6.91
C LYS A 453 -0.29 -31.97 -5.86
N PHE A 454 -0.39 -32.87 -4.90
CA PHE A 454 -1.39 -32.78 -3.83
C PHE A 454 -0.95 -31.92 -2.65
N LEU A 455 0.31 -31.48 -2.59
CA LEU A 455 0.86 -30.68 -1.50
C LEU A 455 0.10 -29.36 -1.30
N THR A 456 -0.32 -28.70 -2.36
CA THR A 456 -1.10 -27.44 -2.29
C THR A 456 -2.43 -27.64 -1.57
N ILE A 457 -3.19 -28.65 -1.96
CA ILE A 457 -4.49 -28.96 -1.38
C ILE A 457 -4.35 -29.42 0.07
N THR A 458 -3.37 -30.27 0.38
CA THR A 458 -3.12 -30.73 1.76
C THR A 458 -2.77 -29.58 2.70
N VAL A 459 -1.92 -28.64 2.25
CA VAL A 459 -1.55 -27.46 3.04
C VAL A 459 -2.77 -26.54 3.28
N VAL A 460 -3.63 -26.35 2.30
CA VAL A 460 -4.86 -25.55 2.45
C VAL A 460 -5.82 -26.22 3.46
N ILE A 461 -6.02 -27.54 3.40
CA ILE A 461 -6.88 -28.27 4.34
C ILE A 461 -6.30 -28.21 5.76
N LEU A 462 -4.99 -28.46 5.93
CA LEU A 462 -4.34 -28.36 7.24
C LEU A 462 -4.42 -26.93 7.80
N GLY A 463 -4.16 -25.91 6.96
CA GLY A 463 -4.27 -24.52 7.36
C GLY A 463 -5.67 -24.14 7.82
N SER A 464 -6.71 -24.61 7.10
CA SER A 464 -8.11 -24.37 7.47
C SER A 464 -8.48 -25.02 8.81
N TYR A 465 -8.03 -26.23 9.03
CA TYR A 465 -8.22 -26.96 10.29
C TYR A 465 -7.55 -26.23 11.47
N PHE A 466 -6.30 -25.76 11.31
CA PHE A 466 -5.64 -24.95 12.33
C PHE A 466 -6.36 -23.63 12.60
N GLY A 467 -6.85 -22.96 11.56
CA GLY A 467 -7.66 -21.74 11.71
C GLY A 467 -8.92 -21.98 12.55
N TYR A 468 -9.61 -23.08 12.32
CA TYR A 468 -10.78 -23.49 13.09
C TYR A 468 -10.42 -23.80 14.55
N LEU A 469 -9.36 -24.54 14.81
CA LEU A 469 -8.89 -24.85 16.17
C LEU A 469 -8.56 -23.60 16.98
N ILE A 470 -7.85 -22.63 16.37
CA ILE A 470 -7.51 -21.35 17.00
C ILE A 470 -8.78 -20.56 17.34
N SER A 471 -9.75 -20.54 16.43
CA SER A 471 -11.00 -19.78 16.63
C SER A 471 -11.92 -20.38 17.69
N ASN A 472 -11.92 -21.70 17.83
CA ASN A 472 -12.76 -22.42 18.80
C ASN A 472 -12.09 -22.62 20.18
N SER A 473 -10.83 -22.18 20.35
CA SER A 473 -10.13 -22.33 21.63
C SER A 473 -10.79 -21.45 22.70
N SER A 474 -11.21 -22.09 23.82
CA SER A 474 -11.75 -21.39 24.99
C SER A 474 -10.63 -20.83 25.86
N PHE A 475 -10.91 -19.74 26.56
CA PHE A 475 -9.97 -19.17 27.53
C PHE A 475 -9.75 -20.16 28.69
N SER A 476 -8.47 -20.53 28.90
CA SER A 476 -8.04 -21.28 30.08
C SER A 476 -7.20 -20.40 31.00
N TYR A 477 -7.08 -20.74 32.30
CA TYR A 477 -6.33 -19.96 33.29
C TYR A 477 -4.84 -19.77 32.93
N ASN A 478 -4.22 -20.68 32.19
CA ASN A 478 -2.83 -20.58 31.74
C ASN A 478 -2.80 -20.43 30.22
N LEU A 479 -2.80 -19.16 29.77
CA LEU A 479 -2.64 -18.84 28.35
C LEU A 479 -1.15 -18.78 28.00
N PHE A 480 -0.69 -19.67 27.15
CA PHE A 480 0.68 -19.72 26.60
C PHE A 480 1.12 -18.36 26.00
N SER A 481 0.16 -17.57 25.53
CA SER A 481 0.41 -16.21 25.01
C SER A 481 0.95 -15.23 26.05
N PHE A 482 0.66 -15.42 27.34
CA PHE A 482 1.24 -14.59 28.41
C PHE A 482 2.70 -14.97 28.69
N ASP A 483 3.04 -16.24 28.63
CA ASP A 483 4.42 -16.68 28.84
C ASP A 483 5.36 -16.21 27.74
N MET A 484 4.82 -16.09 26.51
CA MET A 484 5.57 -15.64 25.32
C MET A 484 5.08 -14.29 24.79
N LEU A 485 4.76 -13.34 25.64
CA LEU A 485 4.16 -12.05 25.29
C LEU A 485 5.02 -11.26 24.29
N SER A 486 6.35 -11.30 24.43
CA SER A 486 7.27 -10.61 23.52
C SER A 486 7.22 -11.15 22.09
N SER A 487 7.14 -12.47 21.93
CA SER A 487 7.03 -13.09 20.61
C SER A 487 5.67 -12.82 19.96
N PHE A 488 4.58 -12.90 20.72
CA PHE A 488 3.24 -12.57 20.22
C PHE A 488 3.09 -11.09 19.85
N SER A 489 3.66 -10.18 20.65
CA SER A 489 3.67 -8.76 20.30
C SER A 489 4.51 -8.46 19.05
N PHE A 490 5.65 -9.12 18.89
CA PHE A 490 6.47 -9.02 17.67
C PHE A 490 5.72 -9.50 16.41
N LEU A 491 5.08 -10.64 16.47
CA LEU A 491 4.33 -11.20 15.34
C LEU A 491 3.07 -10.39 15.01
N GLY A 492 2.31 -9.97 16.03
CA GLY A 492 1.08 -9.20 15.84
C GLY A 492 1.31 -7.78 15.36
N SER A 493 2.42 -7.13 15.76
CA SER A 493 2.77 -5.79 15.30
C SER A 493 3.53 -5.76 13.96
N MET A 494 3.44 -6.80 13.15
CA MET A 494 4.17 -6.92 11.86
C MET A 494 5.69 -6.70 12.03
N TRP A 495 6.30 -7.40 12.97
CA TRP A 495 7.73 -7.29 13.28
C TRP A 495 8.15 -5.87 13.69
N PHE A 496 7.30 -5.18 14.43
CA PHE A 496 7.48 -3.77 14.83
C PHE A 496 7.70 -2.80 13.66
N MET A 497 7.30 -3.16 12.43
CA MET A 497 7.47 -2.29 11.26
C MET A 497 6.82 -0.90 11.40
N PRO A 498 5.63 -0.73 12.00
CA PRO A 498 5.08 0.60 12.24
C PRO A 498 6.00 1.48 13.10
N PHE A 499 6.65 0.91 14.11
CA PHE A 499 7.59 1.64 14.95
C PHE A 499 8.90 1.95 14.21
N LEU A 500 9.45 0.98 13.48
CA LEU A 500 10.69 1.13 12.73
C LEU A 500 10.58 2.17 11.61
N SER A 501 9.44 2.21 10.92
CA SER A 501 9.21 3.15 9.82
C SER A 501 8.91 4.59 10.27
N THR A 502 8.51 4.82 11.51
CA THR A 502 8.13 6.14 12.03
C THR A 502 9.08 6.64 13.11
N ASN A 503 8.93 6.15 14.34
CA ASN A 503 9.63 6.67 15.51
C ASN A 503 11.15 6.46 15.44
N PHE A 504 11.59 5.33 14.92
CA PHE A 504 13.02 5.03 14.83
C PHE A 504 13.74 5.98 13.86
N ILE A 505 13.16 6.23 12.68
CA ILE A 505 13.74 7.12 11.67
C ILE A 505 13.69 8.58 12.14
N SER A 506 12.58 9.01 12.74
CA SER A 506 12.40 10.39 13.18
C SER A 506 13.21 10.75 14.44
N TYR A 507 13.61 9.76 15.25
CA TYR A 507 14.29 10.00 16.53
C TYR A 507 15.61 10.78 16.36
N LEU A 508 16.48 10.36 15.44
CA LEU A 508 17.78 10.99 15.23
C LEU A 508 17.67 12.45 14.74
N PRO A 509 16.91 12.77 13.68
CA PRO A 509 16.74 14.16 13.24
C PRO A 509 16.11 15.06 14.30
N LEU A 510 15.09 14.56 15.01
CA LEU A 510 14.43 15.33 16.08
C LEU A 510 15.36 15.59 17.26
N LYS A 511 16.15 14.60 17.66
CA LYS A 511 17.13 14.73 18.71
C LYS A 511 18.23 15.72 18.33
N PHE A 512 18.73 15.64 17.09
CA PHE A 512 19.69 16.58 16.56
C PHE A 512 19.10 18.00 16.51
N GLY A 513 17.86 18.16 16.00
CA GLY A 513 17.17 19.44 15.98
C GLY A 513 16.98 20.04 17.38
N TYR A 514 16.65 19.21 18.37
CA TYR A 514 16.53 19.65 19.75
C TYR A 514 17.86 20.15 20.34
N TYR A 515 18.97 19.44 20.09
CA TYR A 515 20.29 19.87 20.53
C TYR A 515 20.74 21.14 19.81
N SER A 516 20.52 21.23 18.50
CA SER A 516 20.91 22.43 17.73
C SER A 516 20.11 23.66 18.19
N SER A 517 18.80 23.54 18.39
CA SER A 517 17.99 24.64 18.91
C SER A 517 18.43 25.08 20.30
N LYS A 518 18.70 24.14 21.21
CA LYS A 518 19.18 24.48 22.56
C LYS A 518 20.57 25.07 22.59
N SER A 519 21.51 24.56 21.78
CA SER A 519 22.90 25.01 21.81
C SER A 519 23.14 26.28 20.98
N PHE A 520 22.48 26.42 19.81
CA PHE A 520 22.70 27.56 18.92
C PHE A 520 21.64 28.65 19.10
N ASP A 521 20.35 28.30 18.95
CA ASP A 521 19.30 29.32 18.92
C ASP A 521 19.04 29.93 20.31
N TYR A 522 18.77 29.11 21.32
CA TYR A 522 18.43 29.57 22.68
C TYR A 522 19.64 29.78 23.60
N SER A 523 20.85 29.45 23.20
CA SER A 523 22.03 29.64 23.99
C SER A 523 22.96 30.69 23.37
N TRP A 524 23.79 30.26 22.43
CA TRP A 524 24.77 31.15 21.83
C TRP A 524 24.19 32.28 20.98
N GLY A 525 23.18 32.00 20.19
CA GLY A 525 22.51 33.00 19.36
C GLY A 525 21.82 34.10 20.17
N GLU A 526 21.14 33.74 21.27
CA GLU A 526 20.56 34.72 22.17
C GLU A 526 21.59 35.42 23.05
N MET A 527 22.61 34.71 23.53
CA MET A 527 23.62 35.28 24.43
C MET A 527 24.54 36.27 23.73
N LEU A 528 24.89 36.03 22.47
CA LEU A 528 25.68 36.97 21.65
C LEU A 528 24.80 37.96 20.88
N GLY A 529 23.52 37.71 20.75
CA GLY A 529 22.52 38.53 20.06
C GLY A 529 21.67 39.39 21.01
N GLY A 530 20.36 39.46 20.75
CA GLY A 530 19.44 40.40 21.39
C GLY A 530 19.35 40.31 22.91
N GLN A 531 19.21 39.13 23.48
CA GLN A 531 19.06 38.96 24.94
C GLN A 531 20.33 39.22 25.71
N GLY A 532 21.47 38.75 25.21
CA GLY A 532 22.77 38.98 25.86
C GLY A 532 23.19 40.42 25.81
N LEU A 533 23.05 41.10 24.68
CA LEU A 533 23.30 42.54 24.54
C LEU A 533 22.37 43.37 25.43
N TYR A 534 21.07 43.02 25.43
CA TYR A 534 20.08 43.65 26.29
C TYR A 534 20.44 43.54 27.79
N SER A 535 20.77 42.34 28.25
CA SER A 535 21.18 42.11 29.65
C SER A 535 22.47 42.84 30.00
N LEU A 536 23.42 42.93 29.07
CA LEU A 536 24.66 43.66 29.23
C LEU A 536 24.41 45.16 29.33
N PHE A 537 23.55 45.71 28.47
CA PHE A 537 23.15 47.12 28.53
C PHE A 537 22.40 47.44 29.84
N ILE A 538 21.44 46.59 30.26
CA ILE A 538 20.78 46.79 31.55
C ILE A 538 21.74 46.74 32.73
N TYR A 539 22.70 45.80 32.70
CA TYR A 539 23.73 45.73 33.73
C TYR A 539 24.58 47.01 33.76
N MET A 540 25.04 47.50 32.62
CA MET A 540 25.77 48.76 32.51
C MET A 540 24.92 49.96 32.93
N ILE A 541 23.67 50.04 32.55
CA ILE A 541 22.75 51.11 32.98
C ILE A 541 22.55 51.08 34.51
N ASN A 542 22.29 49.92 35.08
CA ASN A 542 22.15 49.80 36.52
C ASN A 542 23.43 50.18 37.26
N TYR A 543 24.60 49.83 36.72
CA TYR A 543 25.90 50.24 37.28
C TYR A 543 26.11 51.74 37.18
N ILE A 544 25.79 52.38 36.08
CA ILE A 544 25.86 53.83 35.92
C ILE A 544 24.83 54.52 36.80
N GLN A 545 23.57 53.98 36.92
CA GLN A 545 22.55 54.53 37.81
C GLN A 545 22.96 54.49 39.25
N SER A 546 23.66 53.44 39.72
CA SER A 546 24.18 53.39 41.08
C SER A 546 25.19 54.53 41.38
N TRP A 547 25.82 55.08 40.37
CA TRP A 547 26.68 56.23 40.47
C TRP A 547 25.90 57.56 40.55
N TYR A 548 24.64 57.56 40.03
CA TYR A 548 23.74 58.70 40.06
C TYR A 548 22.83 58.70 41.27
N ASP A 549 22.94 57.76 42.18
CA ASP A 549 22.24 57.83 43.44
C ASP A 549 22.61 59.13 44.15
N SER A 550 21.56 59.88 44.56
CA SER A 550 21.61 61.23 45.08
C SER A 550 22.34 61.38 46.43
N ASN A 551 23.23 60.46 46.76
CA ASN A 551 24.07 60.52 47.94
C ASN A 551 25.27 61.46 47.67
N PHE A 552 25.30 62.58 48.40
CA PHE A 552 26.36 63.60 48.33
C PHE A 552 27.78 62.98 48.45
N LYS A 553 27.94 61.91 49.18
CA LYS A 553 29.21 61.16 49.33
C LYS A 553 29.71 60.58 47.99
N ILE A 554 28.82 60.07 47.16
CA ILE A 554 29.17 59.48 45.83
C ILE A 554 29.61 60.57 44.87
N TYR A 555 28.94 61.74 44.87
CA TYR A 555 29.35 62.87 44.06
C TYR A 555 30.74 63.40 44.43
N LEU A 556 31.06 63.48 45.74
CA LEU A 556 32.42 63.82 46.18
C LEU A 556 33.45 62.80 45.72
N LEU A 557 33.13 61.53 45.80
CA LEU A 557 34.02 60.45 45.36
C LEU A 557 34.24 60.44 43.84
N THR A 558 33.22 60.66 43.05
CA THR A 558 33.35 60.81 41.58
C THR A 558 34.17 62.06 41.21
N PHE A 559 33.99 63.17 41.95
CA PHE A 559 34.79 64.39 41.72
C PHE A 559 36.28 64.17 42.02
N ILE A 560 36.63 63.48 43.09
CA ILE A 560 38.00 63.09 43.45
C ILE A 560 38.56 62.14 42.35
N PHE A 561 37.77 61.20 41.86
CA PHE A 561 38.22 60.29 40.82
C PHE A 561 38.49 61.00 39.48
N TRP A 562 37.66 61.95 39.08
CA TRP A 562 37.93 62.80 37.93
C TRP A 562 39.13 63.69 38.07
N MET A 563 39.35 64.31 39.25
CA MET A 563 40.57 65.06 39.56
C MET A 563 41.80 64.17 39.43
N PHE A 564 41.74 62.91 39.87
CA PHE A 564 42.86 61.98 39.79
C PHE A 564 43.16 61.60 38.33
N ILE A 565 42.13 61.32 37.51
CA ILE A 565 42.27 61.07 36.09
C ILE A 565 42.94 62.29 35.36
N LEU A 566 42.47 63.50 35.65
CA LEU A 566 42.99 64.70 35.07
C LEU A 566 44.48 64.91 35.46
N ILE A 567 44.85 64.68 36.73
CA ILE A 567 46.25 64.77 37.16
C ILE A 567 47.14 63.77 36.41
N VAL A 568 46.66 62.53 36.24
CA VAL A 568 47.37 61.47 35.48
C VAL A 568 47.50 61.86 34.00
N LEU A 569 46.45 62.39 33.38
CA LEU A 569 46.47 62.82 32.00
C LEU A 569 47.41 64.06 31.77
N PHE A 570 47.53 64.96 32.77
CA PHE A 570 48.45 66.09 32.68
C PHE A 570 49.90 65.75 33.10
N SER A 571 50.09 64.56 33.71
CA SER A 571 51.43 64.06 34.07
C SER A 571 52.04 63.17 32.98
N LEU A 572 51.20 62.71 32.03
CA LEU A 572 51.65 62.08 30.78
C LEU A 572 51.86 63.11 29.69
#